data_e2428e26a9d0739218d6f4313c4f9935
#
_entry.id   e2428e26a9d0739218d6f4313c4f9935
#
_cell.length_a   1.000
_cell.length_b   1.000
_cell.length_c   1.000
_cell.angle_alpha   90.00
_cell.angle_beta   90.00
_cell.angle_gamma   90.00
#
_symmetry.space_group_name_H-M   'P 1'
#
loop_
_entity.id
_entity.type
_entity.pdbx_description
1 polymer ?
#
loop_
_entity_poly.entity_id
_entity_poly.type
_entity_poly.pdbx_seq_one_letter_code
_entity_poly.pdbx_strand_id
1 'polypeptide(L)'
;MLGYGMYYNIVKGVETDLYARAYVLEDDKSGRKVVFVNAEMAFITIAIKRGVMKRLERKYPELGFAEDNVFLSAQHTHSAPGGYSHYGLYNMSTPGFVPEVYQYIVDGIVDAIVRADTNKQAGSIRIGRSSFAIDKEVAFNRSIKAYNRNPEVKTAIAEEESYAAVDRNMIMLYFEAKNGNPIGSVNWFGVHTTNISNDNHRICSDNKGYAARYLEESMMKKGHPDFQAAFAQGPAGDITPNWIVDRKKKWTRGKFEDDFESAKFNGKIQYDVAQEATDNAAKQEEIPAFIDYGLAFVDFRNVIIDPEFAWDDKEARTGPACHGVAFFSGTKEGPGMDPVVATLATTLARGIKTAELAKAKLSKPQIAKPILDKYRIQGKKDILVEAGECKILGTKDIKNLVIPNWADPAVHAFKKFHANGSLGNKPWTPQTLPLQIAVIGNIALVGVPGEITTIAGQRLQKTVADVLGPRGVDYVLITSYCNAYCGYITTYQEYQAQCYEGGHTVFGEHTLGAFQTKYKQLAIEMTKPFNDRQQLKNDQPTSFSDEELSKRSFNIRTQKRLIQIDD
;
A
#
# COMPACT_ATOMS: atom_id res chain seq x y z
N MET A 1 7.71 15.25 -4.18
CA MET A 1 6.57 14.30 -4.23
C MET A 1 7.02 12.96 -3.65
N LEU A 2 6.08 12.09 -3.30
CA LEU A 2 6.34 10.76 -2.78
C LEU A 2 5.85 9.71 -3.79
N GLY A 3 6.54 8.55 -3.84
CA GLY A 3 6.21 7.42 -4.70
C GLY A 3 7.47 6.88 -5.35
N TYR A 4 8.09 7.61 -6.24
CA TYR A 4 9.34 7.21 -6.89
C TYR A 4 10.59 7.27 -5.99
N GLY A 5 10.52 7.95 -4.85
CA GLY A 5 11.67 8.08 -3.96
C GLY A 5 12.77 9.00 -4.47
N MET A 6 12.49 9.89 -5.43
CA MET A 6 13.48 10.75 -6.10
C MET A 6 13.55 12.15 -5.49
N TYR A 7 14.75 12.62 -5.13
CA TYR A 7 14.97 13.95 -4.54
C TYR A 7 14.62 15.11 -5.45
N TYR A 8 14.84 14.95 -6.76
CA TYR A 8 14.59 15.99 -7.75
C TYR A 8 13.11 16.13 -8.12
N ASN A 9 12.26 15.26 -7.58
CA ASN A 9 10.82 15.26 -7.84
C ASN A 9 10.11 16.34 -7.00
N ILE A 10 10.62 17.58 -7.11
CA ILE A 10 10.17 18.76 -6.39
C ILE A 10 8.94 19.35 -7.06
N VAL A 11 7.91 19.70 -6.27
CA VAL A 11 6.67 20.30 -6.77
C VAL A 11 6.93 21.72 -7.29
N LYS A 12 6.50 22.00 -8.54
CA LYS A 12 6.55 23.31 -9.19
C LYS A 12 5.16 23.80 -9.67
N GLY A 13 4.14 22.95 -9.56
CA GLY A 13 2.79 23.27 -9.99
C GLY A 13 1.80 22.15 -9.71
N VAL A 14 0.56 22.39 -10.10
CA VAL A 14 -0.56 21.45 -9.95
C VAL A 14 -1.16 21.21 -11.33
N GLU A 15 -1.33 19.95 -11.71
CA GLU A 15 -2.09 19.51 -12.87
C GLU A 15 -3.53 19.24 -12.51
N THR A 16 -3.72 18.53 -11.41
CA THR A 16 -5.05 18.21 -10.89
C THR A 16 -5.08 18.38 -9.38
N ASP A 17 -6.20 18.83 -8.84
CA ASP A 17 -6.46 18.74 -7.40
C ASP A 17 -6.48 17.27 -6.96
N LEU A 18 -6.19 17.03 -5.68
CA LEU A 18 -6.25 15.71 -5.06
C LEU A 18 -7.40 15.63 -4.08
N TYR A 19 -8.17 14.54 -4.14
CA TYR A 19 -9.36 14.34 -3.33
C TYR A 19 -9.24 13.14 -2.39
N ALA A 20 -9.92 13.23 -1.25
CA ALA A 20 -10.32 12.10 -0.42
C ALA A 20 -11.82 11.88 -0.62
N ARG A 21 -12.23 10.69 -1.07
CA ARG A 21 -13.64 10.31 -1.22
C ARG A 21 -14.01 9.33 -0.13
N ALA A 22 -15.00 9.70 0.68
CA ALA A 22 -15.46 8.92 1.82
C ALA A 22 -16.89 8.41 1.58
N TYR A 23 -17.12 7.16 1.98
CA TYR A 23 -18.42 6.48 1.92
C TYR A 23 -18.73 5.92 3.29
N VAL A 24 -19.75 6.45 3.94
CA VAL A 24 -20.25 5.95 5.22
C VAL A 24 -21.44 5.04 4.95
N LEU A 25 -21.33 3.80 5.40
CA LEU A 25 -22.35 2.78 5.28
C LEU A 25 -22.82 2.41 6.68
N GLU A 26 -24.12 2.41 6.88
CA GLU A 26 -24.75 2.09 8.17
C GLU A 26 -25.88 1.09 7.96
N ASP A 27 -25.91 0.04 8.78
CA ASP A 27 -26.99 -0.93 8.81
C ASP A 27 -28.07 -0.45 9.79
N ASP A 28 -29.23 -0.09 9.29
CA ASP A 28 -30.37 0.42 10.05
C ASP A 28 -30.82 -0.50 11.18
N LYS A 29 -30.60 -1.83 11.08
CA LYS A 29 -31.05 -2.81 12.06
C LYS A 29 -30.12 -2.93 13.25
N SER A 30 -28.83 -2.98 12.97
CA SER A 30 -27.81 -3.15 14.03
C SER A 30 -27.24 -1.82 14.52
N GLY A 31 -27.40 -0.74 13.78
CA GLY A 31 -26.75 0.55 14.01
C GLY A 31 -25.23 0.51 13.78
N ARG A 32 -24.71 -0.59 13.23
CA ARG A 32 -23.29 -0.68 12.89
C ARG A 32 -22.98 0.10 11.66
N LYS A 33 -21.85 0.78 11.70
CA LYS A 33 -21.39 1.53 10.54
C LYS A 33 -19.91 1.34 10.27
N VAL A 34 -19.55 1.50 9.01
CA VAL A 34 -18.17 1.52 8.54
C VAL A 34 -18.00 2.69 7.59
N VAL A 35 -16.84 3.33 7.63
CA VAL A 35 -16.45 4.29 6.60
C VAL A 35 -15.30 3.73 5.78
N PHE A 36 -15.46 3.79 4.47
CA PHE A 36 -14.40 3.54 3.50
C PHE A 36 -13.95 4.88 2.90
N VAL A 37 -12.65 5.13 2.93
CA VAL A 37 -12.04 6.31 2.31
C VAL A 37 -11.03 5.88 1.27
N ASN A 38 -11.11 6.44 0.07
CA ASN A 38 -10.06 6.35 -0.94
C ASN A 38 -9.44 7.74 -1.18
N ALA A 39 -8.16 7.88 -0.86
CA ALA A 39 -7.43 9.14 -0.98
C ALA A 39 -6.48 9.13 -2.18
N GLU A 40 -6.44 10.24 -2.92
CA GLU A 40 -5.54 10.46 -4.06
C GLU A 40 -4.13 10.82 -3.56
N MET A 41 -3.45 9.85 -2.98
CA MET A 41 -2.10 9.96 -2.42
C MET A 41 -1.30 8.67 -2.65
N ALA A 42 -0.01 8.66 -2.32
CA ALA A 42 0.85 7.50 -2.58
C ALA A 42 0.44 6.28 -1.74
N PHE A 43 0.27 6.42 -0.44
CA PHE A 43 -0.18 5.36 0.48
C PHE A 43 -0.60 5.97 1.82
N ILE A 44 -1.48 5.28 2.53
CA ILE A 44 -1.80 5.63 3.91
C ILE A 44 -0.65 5.21 4.82
N THR A 45 -0.33 6.05 5.81
CA THR A 45 0.63 5.72 6.87
C THR A 45 -0.09 5.55 8.21
N ILE A 46 0.54 4.84 9.16
CA ILE A 46 0.04 4.75 10.55
C ILE A 46 -0.13 6.16 11.14
N ALA A 47 0.75 7.11 10.78
CA ALA A 47 0.64 8.49 11.21
C ALA A 47 -0.68 9.12 10.75
N ILE A 48 -1.02 9.00 9.46
CA ILE A 48 -2.30 9.50 8.91
C ILE A 48 -3.48 8.82 9.60
N LYS A 49 -3.48 7.48 9.70
CA LYS A 49 -4.57 6.73 10.37
C LYS A 49 -4.80 7.25 11.79
N ARG A 50 -3.74 7.34 12.60
CA ARG A 50 -3.83 7.84 13.98
C ARG A 50 -4.24 9.31 14.05
N GLY A 51 -3.73 10.16 13.15
CA GLY A 51 -4.12 11.57 13.08
C GLY A 51 -5.61 11.76 12.78
N VAL A 52 -6.14 10.99 11.83
CA VAL A 52 -7.58 10.98 11.50
C VAL A 52 -8.39 10.52 12.71
N MET A 53 -8.01 9.39 13.34
CA MET A 53 -8.72 8.86 14.52
C MET A 53 -8.72 9.84 15.70
N LYS A 54 -7.54 10.38 16.05
CA LYS A 54 -7.41 11.38 17.14
C LYS A 54 -8.29 12.62 16.85
N ARG A 55 -8.37 13.04 15.58
CA ARG A 55 -9.17 14.20 15.18
C ARG A 55 -10.67 13.92 15.25
N LEU A 56 -11.12 12.76 14.78
CA LEU A 56 -12.51 12.31 14.87
C LEU A 56 -12.94 12.18 16.33
N GLU A 57 -12.17 11.49 17.16
CA GLU A 57 -12.44 11.31 18.58
C GLU A 57 -12.55 12.65 19.34
N ARG A 58 -11.65 13.61 19.06
CA ARG A 58 -11.62 14.88 19.76
C ARG A 58 -12.71 15.86 19.31
N LYS A 59 -12.97 15.94 17.98
CA LYS A 59 -13.85 16.97 17.43
C LYS A 59 -15.27 16.50 17.12
N TYR A 60 -15.44 15.19 16.90
CA TYR A 60 -16.68 14.58 16.43
C TYR A 60 -16.96 13.25 17.14
N PRO A 61 -16.86 13.18 18.49
CA PRO A 61 -17.05 11.95 19.24
C PRO A 61 -18.45 11.35 19.05
N GLU A 62 -19.46 12.20 18.80
CA GLU A 62 -20.86 11.82 18.54
C GLU A 62 -21.02 10.95 17.30
N LEU A 63 -20.08 11.01 16.34
CA LEU A 63 -20.14 10.20 15.14
C LEU A 63 -19.80 8.72 15.41
N GLY A 64 -19.21 8.37 16.56
CA GLY A 64 -18.95 6.98 16.97
C GLY A 64 -17.99 6.23 16.03
N PHE A 65 -17.04 6.91 15.37
CA PHE A 65 -15.98 6.26 14.62
C PHE A 65 -14.86 5.79 15.54
N ALA A 66 -14.39 4.56 15.30
CA ALA A 66 -13.31 3.92 16.02
C ALA A 66 -12.27 3.36 15.02
N GLU A 67 -11.13 2.87 15.52
CA GLU A 67 -10.08 2.36 14.63
C GLU A 67 -10.53 1.19 13.75
N ASP A 68 -11.44 0.36 14.22
CA ASP A 68 -11.92 -0.87 13.58
C ASP A 68 -13.03 -0.63 12.54
N ASN A 69 -13.74 0.51 12.59
CA ASN A 69 -14.78 0.84 11.61
C ASN A 69 -14.38 1.98 10.63
N VAL A 70 -13.15 2.46 10.71
CA VAL A 70 -12.58 3.42 9.75
C VAL A 70 -11.57 2.71 8.85
N PHE A 71 -11.87 2.64 7.56
CA PHE A 71 -11.07 1.95 6.55
C PHE A 71 -10.48 2.97 5.58
N LEU A 72 -9.21 3.27 5.74
CA LEU A 72 -8.50 4.25 4.90
C LEU A 72 -7.69 3.53 3.82
N SER A 73 -7.86 3.90 2.56
CA SER A 73 -7.06 3.41 1.44
C SER A 73 -6.52 4.56 0.59
N ALA A 74 -5.47 4.29 -0.17
CA ALA A 74 -4.93 5.23 -1.14
C ALA A 74 -4.96 4.62 -2.55
N GLN A 75 -5.12 5.49 -3.57
CA GLN A 75 -5.07 5.05 -4.96
C GLN A 75 -3.65 4.86 -5.50
N HIS A 76 -2.64 5.34 -4.77
CA HIS A 76 -1.22 5.17 -5.06
C HIS A 76 -0.64 6.09 -6.15
N THR A 77 -1.13 7.33 -6.30
CA THR A 77 -0.46 8.27 -7.21
C THR A 77 0.95 8.61 -6.73
N HIS A 78 1.92 8.54 -7.63
CA HIS A 78 3.30 8.92 -7.37
C HIS A 78 3.57 10.43 -7.57
N SER A 79 2.53 11.20 -7.88
CA SER A 79 2.59 12.64 -8.08
C SER A 79 1.85 13.43 -7.00
N ALA A 80 1.78 12.89 -5.77
CA ALA A 80 1.22 13.55 -4.59
C ALA A 80 2.32 14.09 -3.66
N PRO A 81 2.02 15.06 -2.76
CA PRO A 81 2.95 15.51 -1.75
C PRO A 81 3.47 14.38 -0.87
N GLY A 82 4.74 14.47 -0.45
CA GLY A 82 5.36 13.56 0.52
C GLY A 82 5.68 14.27 1.84
N GLY A 83 6.36 13.57 2.76
CA GLY A 83 6.78 14.14 4.04
C GLY A 83 5.76 13.96 5.17
N TYR A 84 4.75 13.11 5.00
CA TYR A 84 3.69 12.86 5.99
C TYR A 84 3.86 11.57 6.79
N SER A 85 4.97 10.86 6.63
CA SER A 85 5.28 9.66 7.43
C SER A 85 6.05 10.03 8.70
N HIS A 86 5.77 9.33 9.81
CA HIS A 86 6.62 9.40 11.00
C HIS A 86 7.86 8.50 10.89
N TYR A 87 7.88 7.55 9.94
CA TYR A 87 9.01 6.66 9.71
C TYR A 87 10.02 7.26 8.73
N GLY A 88 11.31 7.26 9.11
CA GLY A 88 12.35 8.00 8.39
C GLY A 88 12.57 7.57 6.94
N LEU A 89 12.45 6.27 6.62
CA LEU A 89 12.70 5.77 5.28
C LEU A 89 11.75 6.38 4.24
N TYR A 90 10.48 6.51 4.58
CA TYR A 90 9.46 7.03 3.65
C TYR A 90 9.47 8.55 3.48
N ASN A 91 10.30 9.26 4.24
CA ASN A 91 10.51 10.70 4.07
C ASN A 91 11.85 11.04 3.42
N MET A 92 12.64 10.05 2.99
CA MET A 92 14.01 10.32 2.50
C MET A 92 14.07 11.08 1.20
N SER A 93 13.08 10.91 0.32
CA SER A 93 12.97 11.65 -0.94
C SER A 93 12.33 13.04 -0.79
N THR A 94 11.95 13.41 0.42
CA THR A 94 11.35 14.71 0.77
C THR A 94 12.24 15.42 1.81
N PRO A 95 11.95 16.67 2.19
CA PRO A 95 12.73 17.37 3.22
C PRO A 95 12.58 16.79 4.63
N GLY A 96 12.13 15.56 4.77
CA GLY A 96 11.82 14.90 6.03
C GLY A 96 10.32 14.91 6.33
N PHE A 97 9.95 14.94 7.62
CA PHE A 97 8.57 15.13 8.03
C PHE A 97 8.15 16.58 7.81
N VAL A 98 7.00 16.80 7.15
CA VAL A 98 6.44 18.12 6.84
C VAL A 98 5.07 18.22 7.50
N PRO A 99 4.97 18.81 8.70
CA PRO A 99 3.73 18.87 9.48
C PRO A 99 2.55 19.46 8.73
N GLU A 100 2.79 20.48 7.90
CA GLU A 100 1.73 21.12 7.12
C GLU A 100 1.10 20.13 6.13
N VAL A 101 1.90 19.34 5.43
CA VAL A 101 1.39 18.31 4.50
C VAL A 101 0.62 17.24 5.26
N TYR A 102 1.17 16.76 6.37
CA TYR A 102 0.49 15.80 7.25
C TYR A 102 -0.86 16.34 7.72
N GLN A 103 -0.89 17.59 8.20
CA GLN A 103 -2.08 18.25 8.74
C GLN A 103 -3.17 18.39 7.67
N TYR A 104 -2.82 18.89 6.47
CA TYR A 104 -3.79 19.05 5.37
C TYR A 104 -4.37 17.69 4.91
N ILE A 105 -3.58 16.63 4.87
CA ILE A 105 -4.07 15.29 4.53
C ILE A 105 -5.06 14.80 5.61
N VAL A 106 -4.69 14.92 6.89
CA VAL A 106 -5.56 14.50 8.00
C VAL A 106 -6.87 15.28 7.99
N ASP A 107 -6.81 16.62 7.85
CA ASP A 107 -8.00 17.47 7.81
C ASP A 107 -8.90 17.13 6.62
N GLY A 108 -8.33 16.98 5.42
CA GLY A 108 -9.10 16.65 4.22
C GLY A 108 -9.81 15.30 4.33
N ILE A 109 -9.16 14.29 4.93
CA ILE A 109 -9.79 12.99 5.17
C ILE A 109 -10.91 13.09 6.22
N VAL A 110 -10.67 13.81 7.33
CA VAL A 110 -11.70 14.02 8.37
C VAL A 110 -12.89 14.76 7.81
N ASP A 111 -12.68 15.84 7.06
CA ASP A 111 -13.75 16.60 6.43
C ASP A 111 -14.58 15.74 5.48
N ALA A 112 -13.93 14.88 4.69
CA ALA A 112 -14.63 13.93 3.80
C ALA A 112 -15.50 12.94 4.59
N ILE A 113 -14.97 12.38 5.69
CA ILE A 113 -15.73 11.47 6.58
C ILE A 113 -16.93 12.16 7.20
N VAL A 114 -16.74 13.36 7.75
CA VAL A 114 -17.82 14.14 8.40
C VAL A 114 -18.92 14.48 7.39
N ARG A 115 -18.53 14.94 6.19
CA ARG A 115 -19.50 15.22 5.09
C ARG A 115 -20.27 13.97 4.69
N ALA A 116 -19.60 12.82 4.54
CA ALA A 116 -20.25 11.57 4.18
C ALA A 116 -21.23 11.11 5.26
N ASP A 117 -20.87 11.22 6.55
CA ASP A 117 -21.78 10.88 7.64
C ASP A 117 -22.98 11.83 7.73
N THR A 118 -22.76 13.13 7.56
CA THR A 118 -23.83 14.16 7.58
C THR A 118 -24.82 13.98 6.42
N ASN A 119 -24.34 13.54 5.26
CA ASN A 119 -25.15 13.37 4.04
C ASN A 119 -25.73 11.98 3.89
N LYS A 120 -25.67 11.13 4.92
CA LYS A 120 -26.28 9.78 4.88
C LYS A 120 -27.77 9.86 4.54
N GLN A 121 -28.21 8.96 3.70
CA GLN A 121 -29.61 8.78 3.34
C GLN A 121 -29.93 7.29 3.17
N ALA A 122 -31.20 6.95 3.32
CA ALA A 122 -31.65 5.59 3.08
C ALA A 122 -31.41 5.20 1.60
N GLY A 123 -30.84 4.03 1.40
CA GLY A 123 -30.47 3.57 0.07
C GLY A 123 -30.14 2.09 0.03
N SER A 124 -29.62 1.65 -1.10
CA SER A 124 -29.21 0.28 -1.36
C SER A 124 -27.83 0.23 -1.99
N ILE A 125 -27.21 -0.93 -1.91
CA ILE A 125 -25.92 -1.22 -2.50
C ILE A 125 -26.09 -2.37 -3.49
N ARG A 126 -25.48 -2.23 -4.68
CA ARG A 126 -25.44 -3.29 -5.70
C ARG A 126 -24.00 -3.53 -6.13
N ILE A 127 -23.74 -4.75 -6.65
CA ILE A 127 -22.43 -5.11 -7.16
C ILE A 127 -22.45 -4.95 -8.68
N GLY A 128 -21.58 -4.07 -9.20
CA GLY A 128 -21.24 -4.00 -10.60
C GLY A 128 -20.00 -4.83 -10.91
N ARG A 129 -19.99 -5.52 -12.05
CA ARG A 129 -18.82 -6.27 -12.54
C ARG A 129 -18.65 -6.03 -14.02
N SER A 130 -17.41 -5.80 -14.40
CA SER A 130 -16.98 -5.79 -15.79
C SER A 130 -15.52 -6.25 -15.88
N SER A 131 -15.00 -6.42 -17.08
CA SER A 131 -13.62 -6.83 -17.30
C SER A 131 -13.01 -6.10 -18.48
N PHE A 132 -11.72 -5.85 -18.39
CA PHE A 132 -10.95 -5.28 -19.48
C PHE A 132 -10.68 -6.35 -20.54
N ALA A 133 -11.05 -6.09 -21.78
CA ALA A 133 -10.70 -6.96 -22.90
C ALA A 133 -9.17 -7.12 -23.00
N ILE A 134 -8.73 -8.27 -23.50
CA ILE A 134 -7.30 -8.62 -23.49
C ILE A 134 -6.42 -7.66 -24.30
N ASP A 135 -6.99 -7.04 -25.32
CA ASP A 135 -6.34 -6.07 -26.21
C ASP A 135 -6.26 -4.65 -25.63
N LYS A 136 -6.91 -4.40 -24.48
CA LYS A 136 -6.84 -3.08 -23.85
C LYS A 136 -5.48 -2.85 -23.18
N GLU A 137 -4.82 -1.79 -23.56
CA GLU A 137 -3.50 -1.36 -23.08
C GLU A 137 -3.61 -0.64 -21.73
N VAL A 138 -4.22 -1.29 -20.73
CA VAL A 138 -4.51 -0.68 -19.42
C VAL A 138 -3.49 -1.08 -18.36
N ALA A 139 -2.98 -2.30 -18.41
CA ALA A 139 -2.12 -2.87 -17.38
C ALA A 139 -1.23 -4.00 -17.92
N PHE A 140 -0.03 -4.11 -17.36
CA PHE A 140 1.03 -5.05 -17.74
C PHE A 140 1.75 -5.53 -16.48
N ASN A 141 2.12 -6.79 -16.43
CA ASN A 141 2.97 -7.29 -15.33
C ASN A 141 4.43 -6.92 -15.62
N ARG A 142 5.08 -6.19 -14.71
CA ARG A 142 6.47 -5.75 -14.88
C ARG A 142 7.50 -6.75 -14.36
N SER A 143 7.05 -7.80 -13.65
CA SER A 143 7.90 -8.79 -12.98
C SER A 143 7.60 -10.23 -13.44
N ILE A 144 7.49 -10.44 -14.76
CA ILE A 144 7.16 -11.73 -15.40
C ILE A 144 8.06 -12.86 -14.90
N LYS A 145 9.35 -12.60 -14.72
CA LYS A 145 10.30 -13.59 -14.17
C LYS A 145 9.90 -14.09 -12.78
N ALA A 146 9.37 -13.23 -11.94
CA ALA A 146 8.90 -13.59 -10.61
C ALA A 146 7.51 -14.26 -10.70
N TYR A 147 6.59 -13.68 -11.46
CA TYR A 147 5.25 -14.18 -11.70
C TYR A 147 5.25 -15.65 -12.19
N ASN A 148 6.09 -15.98 -13.17
CA ASN A 148 6.20 -17.32 -13.75
C ASN A 148 6.73 -18.40 -12.77
N ARG A 149 7.20 -18.02 -11.58
CA ARG A 149 7.62 -19.00 -10.56
C ARG A 149 6.47 -19.57 -9.76
N ASN A 150 5.29 -18.97 -9.84
CA ASN A 150 4.14 -19.42 -9.09
C ASN A 150 3.55 -20.70 -9.70
N PRO A 151 3.18 -21.70 -8.88
CA PRO A 151 2.62 -22.97 -9.36
C PRO A 151 1.25 -22.81 -10.04
N GLU A 152 0.56 -21.68 -9.82
CA GLU A 152 -0.69 -21.32 -10.49
C GLU A 152 -0.46 -21.03 -11.99
N VAL A 153 0.72 -20.58 -12.37
CA VAL A 153 1.11 -20.27 -13.74
C VAL A 153 1.50 -21.56 -14.46
N LYS A 154 0.54 -22.19 -15.13
CA LYS A 154 0.75 -23.48 -15.80
C LYS A 154 1.60 -23.38 -17.07
N THR A 155 1.52 -22.27 -17.78
CA THR A 155 2.32 -21.96 -18.96
C THR A 155 3.04 -20.65 -18.73
N ALA A 156 4.36 -20.66 -18.87
CA ALA A 156 5.16 -19.46 -18.69
C ALA A 156 4.76 -18.40 -19.72
N ILE A 157 4.57 -17.16 -19.25
CA ILE A 157 4.21 -15.99 -20.05
C ILE A 157 5.51 -15.32 -20.49
N ALA A 158 5.60 -14.92 -21.76
CA ALA A 158 6.72 -14.15 -22.27
C ALA A 158 6.66 -12.68 -21.82
N GLU A 159 7.79 -11.99 -21.79
CA GLU A 159 7.86 -10.56 -21.40
C GLU A 159 6.97 -9.68 -22.31
N GLU A 160 6.88 -10.01 -23.60
CA GLU A 160 6.08 -9.33 -24.61
C GLU A 160 4.58 -9.55 -24.41
N GLU A 161 4.21 -10.61 -23.70
CA GLU A 161 2.82 -11.00 -23.39
C GLU A 161 2.44 -10.61 -21.94
N SER A 162 3.18 -9.71 -21.32
CA SER A 162 2.99 -9.30 -19.91
C SER A 162 1.58 -8.81 -19.58
N TYR A 163 0.81 -8.39 -20.58
CA TYR A 163 -0.61 -8.06 -20.47
C TYR A 163 -1.51 -9.25 -20.09
N ALA A 164 -1.05 -10.48 -20.32
CA ALA A 164 -1.78 -11.70 -19.96
C ALA A 164 -1.60 -12.08 -18.47
N ALA A 165 -0.60 -11.52 -17.80
CA ALA A 165 -0.30 -11.76 -16.37
C ALA A 165 -0.95 -10.69 -15.46
N VAL A 166 -2.20 -10.31 -15.75
CA VAL A 166 -2.96 -9.25 -15.05
C VAL A 166 -4.34 -9.78 -14.70
N ASP A 167 -4.82 -9.51 -13.48
CA ASP A 167 -6.25 -9.67 -13.18
C ASP A 167 -7.02 -8.52 -13.85
N ARG A 168 -7.81 -8.87 -14.86
CA ARG A 168 -8.56 -7.91 -15.70
C ARG A 168 -9.97 -7.63 -15.22
N ASN A 169 -10.34 -8.12 -14.04
CA ASN A 169 -11.67 -7.86 -13.49
C ASN A 169 -11.72 -6.51 -12.78
N MET A 170 -12.82 -5.80 -13.00
CA MET A 170 -13.22 -4.64 -12.19
C MET A 170 -14.49 -5.00 -11.42
N ILE A 171 -14.44 -4.82 -10.11
CA ILE A 171 -15.59 -4.98 -9.22
C ILE A 171 -15.94 -3.62 -8.64
N MET A 172 -17.23 -3.33 -8.59
CA MET A 172 -17.78 -2.05 -8.14
C MET A 172 -18.80 -2.28 -7.03
N LEU A 173 -18.76 -1.46 -5.99
CA LEU A 173 -19.91 -1.16 -5.15
C LEU A 173 -20.61 0.07 -5.71
N TYR A 174 -21.86 -0.07 -6.05
CA TYR A 174 -22.72 1.00 -6.55
C TYR A 174 -23.76 1.36 -5.50
N PHE A 175 -23.86 2.64 -5.18
CA PHE A 175 -24.73 3.18 -4.14
C PHE A 175 -25.89 3.95 -4.78
N GLU A 176 -27.10 3.61 -4.37
CA GLU A 176 -28.33 4.23 -4.88
C GLU A 176 -29.22 4.63 -3.72
N ALA A 177 -29.75 5.85 -3.75
CA ALA A 177 -30.72 6.32 -2.78
C ALA A 177 -32.08 5.60 -2.97
N LYS A 178 -32.90 5.56 -1.93
CA LYS A 178 -34.23 4.91 -1.96
C LYS A 178 -35.16 5.43 -3.06
N ASN A 179 -34.95 6.64 -3.54
CA ASN A 179 -35.69 7.24 -4.64
C ASN A 179 -35.15 6.87 -6.04
N GLY A 180 -34.14 6.00 -6.12
CA GLY A 180 -33.50 5.57 -7.35
C GLY A 180 -32.38 6.49 -7.86
N ASN A 181 -32.03 7.56 -7.12
CA ASN A 181 -30.94 8.44 -7.52
C ASN A 181 -29.57 7.80 -7.20
N PRO A 182 -28.65 7.74 -8.18
CA PRO A 182 -27.28 7.33 -7.94
C PRO A 182 -26.57 8.26 -6.94
N ILE A 183 -25.91 7.68 -5.94
CA ILE A 183 -25.14 8.43 -4.93
C ILE A 183 -23.65 8.40 -5.26
N GLY A 184 -23.13 7.23 -5.66
CA GLY A 184 -21.71 7.07 -5.93
C GLY A 184 -21.30 5.63 -6.21
N SER A 185 -20.00 5.43 -6.43
CA SER A 185 -19.42 4.09 -6.59
C SER A 185 -18.00 4.02 -6.06
N VAL A 186 -17.61 2.82 -5.64
CA VAL A 186 -16.21 2.47 -5.40
C VAL A 186 -15.83 1.32 -6.32
N ASN A 187 -14.77 1.51 -7.10
CA ASN A 187 -14.29 0.58 -8.11
C ASN A 187 -12.94 -0.01 -7.68
N TRP A 188 -12.74 -1.32 -7.80
CA TRP A 188 -11.48 -2.00 -7.53
C TRP A 188 -10.87 -2.58 -8.81
N PHE A 189 -9.67 -2.16 -9.12
CA PHE A 189 -8.81 -2.69 -10.17
C PHE A 189 -7.35 -2.50 -9.81
N GLY A 190 -6.51 -3.50 -10.04
CA GLY A 190 -5.08 -3.48 -9.71
C GLY A 190 -4.25 -2.93 -10.87
N VAL A 191 -3.82 -1.66 -10.80
CA VAL A 191 -2.80 -1.06 -11.67
C VAL A 191 -2.12 0.12 -10.97
N HIS A 192 -0.78 0.19 -11.01
CA HIS A 192 -0.05 1.33 -10.48
C HIS A 192 -0.54 2.65 -11.09
N THR A 193 -0.54 3.70 -10.30
CA THR A 193 -0.79 5.08 -10.74
C THR A 193 0.53 5.77 -11.04
N THR A 194 1.19 5.29 -12.10
CA THR A 194 2.55 5.65 -12.52
C THR A 194 2.65 6.02 -13.99
N ASN A 195 1.53 6.41 -14.65
CA ASN A 195 1.62 6.97 -15.99
C ASN A 195 2.43 8.26 -16.00
N ILE A 196 2.37 9.04 -14.90
CA ILE A 196 3.22 10.22 -14.72
C ILE A 196 4.60 9.76 -14.22
N SER A 197 5.64 10.03 -15.01
CA SER A 197 7.02 9.57 -14.76
C SER A 197 7.68 10.23 -13.55
N ASN A 198 8.82 9.68 -13.16
CA ASN A 198 9.61 10.13 -12.00
C ASN A 198 10.29 11.50 -12.17
N ASP A 199 10.34 12.07 -13.38
CA ASP A 199 10.87 13.40 -13.69
C ASP A 199 9.79 14.51 -13.70
N ASN A 200 8.56 14.18 -13.34
CA ASN A 200 7.46 15.14 -13.22
C ASN A 200 7.65 16.11 -12.04
N HIS A 201 7.13 17.33 -12.20
CA HIS A 201 7.14 18.41 -11.20
C HIS A 201 5.73 18.95 -10.86
N ARG A 202 4.66 18.30 -11.30
CA ARG A 202 3.29 18.77 -11.09
C ARG A 202 2.51 17.75 -10.26
N ILE A 203 1.76 18.22 -9.28
CA ILE A 203 0.82 17.38 -8.53
C ILE A 203 -0.24 16.87 -9.49
N CYS A 204 -0.51 15.56 -9.45
CA CYS A 204 -1.50 14.91 -10.31
C CYS A 204 -2.06 13.65 -9.64
N SER A 205 -3.35 13.43 -9.83
CA SER A 205 -4.05 12.22 -9.37
C SER A 205 -3.81 11.00 -10.27
N ASP A 206 -3.13 11.18 -11.41
CA ASP A 206 -2.78 10.13 -12.38
C ASP A 206 -4.01 9.38 -12.93
N ASN A 207 -3.84 8.18 -13.50
CA ASN A 207 -4.87 7.45 -14.25
C ASN A 207 -6.18 7.21 -13.47
N LYS A 208 -6.12 6.78 -12.21
CA LYS A 208 -7.32 6.52 -11.40
C LYS A 208 -8.08 7.80 -11.04
N GLY A 209 -7.37 8.91 -10.83
CA GLY A 209 -8.01 10.20 -10.60
C GLY A 209 -8.71 10.72 -11.85
N TYR A 210 -8.13 10.53 -13.04
CA TYR A 210 -8.82 10.84 -14.30
C TYR A 210 -10.05 9.94 -14.50
N ALA A 211 -9.94 8.64 -14.21
CA ALA A 211 -11.09 7.73 -14.30
C ALA A 211 -12.24 8.16 -13.39
N ALA A 212 -11.94 8.55 -12.15
CA ALA A 212 -12.92 9.06 -11.21
C ALA A 212 -13.66 10.30 -11.75
N ARG A 213 -12.90 11.30 -12.22
CA ARG A 213 -13.48 12.52 -12.80
C ARG A 213 -14.33 12.25 -14.03
N TYR A 214 -13.90 11.38 -14.92
CA TYR A 214 -14.68 11.03 -16.12
C TYR A 214 -16.01 10.39 -15.74
N LEU A 215 -16.06 9.52 -14.72
CA LEU A 215 -17.28 8.93 -14.24
C LEU A 215 -18.20 9.96 -13.56
N GLU A 216 -17.64 10.80 -12.69
CA GLU A 216 -18.36 11.90 -12.03
C GLU A 216 -18.93 12.88 -13.04
N GLU A 217 -18.16 13.30 -14.05
CA GLU A 217 -18.62 14.18 -15.14
C GLU A 217 -19.72 13.54 -16.00
N SER A 218 -19.60 12.22 -16.26
CA SER A 218 -20.63 11.47 -17.00
C SER A 218 -21.94 11.44 -16.23
N MET A 219 -21.88 11.20 -14.92
CA MET A 219 -23.06 11.16 -14.04
C MET A 219 -23.66 12.56 -13.85
N MET A 220 -22.85 13.60 -13.76
CA MET A 220 -23.33 15.00 -13.74
C MET A 220 -24.13 15.34 -15.02
N LYS A 221 -23.64 14.94 -16.21
CA LYS A 221 -24.34 15.14 -17.48
C LYS A 221 -25.67 14.36 -17.56
N LYS A 222 -25.80 13.26 -16.81
CA LYS A 222 -27.03 12.49 -16.65
C LYS A 222 -27.98 13.06 -15.58
N GLY A 223 -27.65 14.19 -14.95
CA GLY A 223 -28.47 14.84 -13.92
C GLY A 223 -28.15 14.47 -12.48
N HIS A 224 -26.99 13.86 -12.23
CA HIS A 224 -26.52 13.44 -10.89
C HIS A 224 -25.22 14.16 -10.51
N PRO A 225 -25.26 15.49 -10.24
CA PRO A 225 -24.06 16.31 -10.00
C PRO A 225 -23.31 15.95 -8.71
N ASP A 226 -23.99 15.33 -7.75
CA ASP A 226 -23.41 14.96 -6.45
C ASP A 226 -22.82 13.54 -6.41
N PHE A 227 -22.87 12.82 -7.55
CA PHE A 227 -22.30 11.47 -7.65
C PHE A 227 -20.80 11.48 -7.41
N GLN A 228 -20.33 10.62 -6.53
CA GLN A 228 -18.89 10.48 -6.20
C GLN A 228 -18.36 9.13 -6.67
N ALA A 229 -17.22 9.13 -7.37
CA ALA A 229 -16.60 7.91 -7.86
C ALA A 229 -15.18 7.73 -7.30
N ALA A 230 -14.93 6.63 -6.60
CA ALA A 230 -13.59 6.24 -6.19
C ALA A 230 -13.05 5.08 -7.04
N PHE A 231 -11.74 5.12 -7.35
CA PHE A 231 -11.02 4.04 -8.01
C PHE A 231 -9.91 3.54 -7.08
N ALA A 232 -10.25 2.54 -6.27
CA ALA A 232 -9.37 1.93 -5.30
C ALA A 232 -8.39 0.93 -5.94
N GLN A 233 -7.31 0.62 -5.25
CA GLN A 233 -6.33 -0.37 -5.70
C GLN A 233 -6.71 -1.78 -5.23
N GLY A 234 -6.77 -2.69 -6.20
CA GLY A 234 -6.65 -4.13 -5.96
C GLY A 234 -5.19 -4.55 -5.78
N PRO A 235 -4.87 -5.85 -5.95
CA PRO A 235 -3.48 -6.32 -6.03
C PRO A 235 -2.77 -5.69 -7.23
N ALA A 236 -1.81 -4.81 -6.98
CA ALA A 236 -1.14 -4.01 -7.99
C ALA A 236 0.39 -4.02 -7.89
N GLY A 237 0.96 -4.76 -6.92
CA GLY A 237 2.38 -4.69 -6.62
C GLY A 237 3.29 -4.95 -7.82
N ASP A 238 2.92 -5.87 -8.69
CA ASP A 238 3.66 -6.24 -9.90
C ASP A 238 3.05 -5.66 -11.20
N ILE A 239 2.04 -4.79 -11.12
CA ILE A 239 1.27 -4.31 -12.28
C ILE A 239 1.53 -2.84 -12.58
N THR A 240 1.97 -2.56 -13.82
CA THR A 240 2.28 -1.22 -14.33
C THR A 240 1.34 -0.80 -15.47
N PRO A 241 1.02 0.49 -15.64
CA PRO A 241 0.36 1.00 -16.83
C PRO A 241 1.35 1.31 -17.98
N ASN A 242 2.66 1.13 -17.76
CA ASN A 242 3.75 1.59 -18.64
C ASN A 242 4.42 0.40 -19.33
N TRP A 243 4.39 0.34 -20.67
CA TRP A 243 4.94 -0.79 -21.47
C TRP A 243 5.86 -0.36 -22.61
N ILE A 244 5.85 0.93 -22.98
CA ILE A 244 6.66 1.42 -24.09
C ILE A 244 8.02 1.83 -23.56
N VAL A 245 9.10 1.23 -24.07
CA VAL A 245 10.46 1.60 -23.67
C VAL A 245 10.80 2.97 -24.27
N ASP A 246 10.97 3.97 -23.42
CA ASP A 246 11.54 5.26 -23.81
C ASP A 246 13.06 5.15 -23.89
N ARG A 247 13.59 5.13 -25.13
CA ARG A 247 15.03 4.96 -25.37
C ARG A 247 15.88 6.15 -24.91
N LYS A 248 15.28 7.35 -24.80
CA LYS A 248 15.97 8.55 -24.32
C LYS A 248 16.08 8.55 -22.80
N LYS A 249 14.96 8.27 -22.14
CA LYS A 249 14.85 8.25 -20.68
C LYS A 249 15.37 6.94 -20.05
N LYS A 250 15.47 5.85 -20.85
CA LYS A 250 15.88 4.49 -20.42
C LYS A 250 14.95 3.83 -19.40
N TRP A 251 13.67 4.20 -19.40
CA TRP A 251 12.61 3.52 -18.63
C TRP A 251 11.35 3.36 -19.46
N THR A 252 10.36 2.63 -18.94
CA THR A 252 9.07 2.46 -19.60
C THR A 252 8.13 3.62 -19.34
N ARG A 253 7.32 3.98 -20.32
CA ARG A 253 6.26 4.98 -20.27
C ARG A 253 4.92 4.44 -20.76
N GLY A 254 3.85 5.19 -20.55
CA GLY A 254 2.52 4.90 -21.09
C GLY A 254 2.43 5.11 -22.61
N LYS A 255 1.21 5.21 -23.12
CA LYS A 255 0.87 5.26 -24.55
C LYS A 255 1.55 6.40 -25.30
N PHE A 256 1.57 7.60 -24.72
CA PHE A 256 2.04 8.83 -25.36
C PHE A 256 3.38 9.28 -24.78
N GLU A 257 4.08 10.18 -25.50
CA GLU A 257 5.28 10.83 -24.99
C GLU A 257 4.95 11.81 -23.85
N ASP A 258 3.77 12.43 -23.90
CA ASP A 258 3.23 13.22 -22.80
C ASP A 258 2.63 12.29 -21.74
N ASP A 259 3.16 12.35 -20.52
CA ASP A 259 2.75 11.52 -19.39
C ASP A 259 1.30 11.80 -18.98
N PHE A 260 0.86 13.08 -19.06
CA PHE A 260 -0.52 13.45 -18.69
C PHE A 260 -1.54 12.91 -19.72
N GLU A 261 -1.20 12.93 -21.01
CA GLU A 261 -2.02 12.30 -22.05
C GLU A 261 -2.07 10.76 -21.87
N SER A 262 -0.96 10.15 -21.46
CA SER A 262 -0.93 8.73 -21.09
C SER A 262 -1.83 8.41 -19.90
N ALA A 263 -1.81 9.25 -18.85
CA ALA A 263 -2.66 9.11 -17.68
C ALA A 263 -4.15 9.29 -18.01
N LYS A 264 -4.50 10.28 -18.83
CA LYS A 264 -5.87 10.48 -19.33
C LYS A 264 -6.35 9.29 -20.17
N PHE A 265 -5.51 8.78 -21.07
CA PHE A 265 -5.81 7.62 -21.91
C PHE A 265 -6.11 6.38 -21.05
N ASN A 266 -5.24 6.07 -20.09
CA ASN A 266 -5.42 4.93 -19.20
C ASN A 266 -6.65 5.12 -18.29
N GLY A 267 -6.84 6.33 -17.74
CA GLY A 267 -8.03 6.69 -16.97
C GLY A 267 -9.34 6.56 -17.78
N LYS A 268 -9.30 6.88 -19.08
CA LYS A 268 -10.46 6.70 -19.96
C LYS A 268 -10.83 5.23 -20.14
N ILE A 269 -9.83 4.34 -20.30
CA ILE A 269 -10.09 2.90 -20.39
C ILE A 269 -10.72 2.38 -19.08
N GLN A 270 -10.19 2.81 -17.92
CA GLN A 270 -10.77 2.43 -16.62
C GLN A 270 -12.20 2.97 -16.45
N TYR A 271 -12.47 4.21 -16.87
CA TYR A 271 -13.81 4.80 -16.87
C TYR A 271 -14.78 4.00 -17.75
N ASP A 272 -14.38 3.61 -18.96
CA ASP A 272 -15.25 2.88 -19.88
C ASP A 272 -15.73 1.56 -19.27
N VAL A 273 -14.83 0.82 -18.63
CA VAL A 273 -15.15 -0.43 -17.93
C VAL A 273 -15.99 -0.17 -16.66
N ALA A 274 -15.73 0.94 -15.95
CA ALA A 274 -16.57 1.32 -14.80
C ALA A 274 -17.98 1.74 -15.22
N GLN A 275 -18.15 2.36 -16.39
CA GLN A 275 -19.48 2.68 -16.94
C GLN A 275 -20.27 1.38 -17.25
N GLU A 276 -19.63 0.38 -17.85
CA GLU A 276 -20.23 -0.94 -18.05
C GLU A 276 -20.60 -1.61 -16.73
N ALA A 277 -19.71 -1.52 -15.72
CA ALA A 277 -19.98 -2.04 -14.38
C ALA A 277 -21.19 -1.33 -13.72
N THR A 278 -21.35 -0.01 -13.93
CA THR A 278 -22.51 0.78 -13.47
C THR A 278 -23.80 0.27 -14.12
N ASP A 279 -23.79 0.09 -15.44
CA ASP A 279 -24.95 -0.40 -16.19
C ASP A 279 -25.32 -1.86 -15.81
N ASN A 280 -24.31 -2.65 -15.42
CA ASN A 280 -24.51 -4.00 -14.92
C ASN A 280 -25.05 -3.99 -13.49
N ALA A 281 -24.55 -3.10 -12.61
CA ALA A 281 -25.03 -2.97 -11.23
C ALA A 281 -26.52 -2.65 -11.16
N ALA A 282 -27.00 -1.77 -12.03
CA ALA A 282 -28.41 -1.39 -12.10
C ALA A 282 -29.37 -2.59 -12.38
N LYS A 283 -28.84 -3.70 -12.91
CA LYS A 283 -29.60 -4.93 -13.21
C LYS A 283 -29.46 -6.02 -12.13
N GLN A 284 -28.63 -5.81 -11.12
CA GLN A 284 -28.39 -6.77 -10.05
C GLN A 284 -29.35 -6.53 -8.88
N GLU A 285 -29.54 -7.57 -8.08
CA GLU A 285 -30.23 -7.46 -6.79
C GLU A 285 -29.38 -6.65 -5.80
N GLU A 286 -30.08 -6.06 -4.84
CA GLU A 286 -29.44 -5.37 -3.72
C GLU A 286 -28.71 -6.38 -2.82
N ILE A 287 -27.52 -6.02 -2.34
CA ILE A 287 -26.82 -6.86 -1.36
C ILE A 287 -27.54 -6.78 -0.01
N PRO A 288 -27.44 -7.82 0.84
CA PRO A 288 -28.05 -7.81 2.18
C PRO A 288 -27.60 -6.62 3.01
N ALA A 289 -28.53 -6.03 3.77
CA ALA A 289 -28.18 -5.02 4.76
C ALA A 289 -27.49 -5.68 5.97
N PHE A 290 -26.18 -5.69 5.95
CA PHE A 290 -25.33 -6.25 6.99
C PHE A 290 -23.99 -5.56 7.03
N ILE A 291 -23.52 -5.15 8.20
CA ILE A 291 -22.20 -4.57 8.39
C ILE A 291 -21.50 -5.27 9.57
N ASP A 292 -20.29 -5.70 9.29
CA ASP A 292 -19.39 -6.26 10.29
C ASP A 292 -17.94 -5.83 10.00
N TYR A 293 -17.10 -5.80 11.04
CA TYR A 293 -15.71 -5.41 10.88
C TYR A 293 -14.83 -6.00 11.97
N GLY A 294 -13.55 -6.12 11.67
CA GLY A 294 -12.53 -6.53 12.62
C GLY A 294 -11.18 -5.91 12.26
N LEU A 295 -10.43 -5.55 13.29
CA LEU A 295 -9.09 -4.98 13.20
C LEU A 295 -8.16 -5.68 14.19
N ALA A 296 -6.92 -5.95 13.76
CA ALA A 296 -5.86 -6.44 14.63
C ALA A 296 -4.55 -5.71 14.30
N PHE A 297 -3.84 -5.23 15.31
CA PHE A 297 -2.47 -4.77 15.16
C PHE A 297 -1.52 -5.91 15.45
N VAL A 298 -0.69 -6.28 14.47
CA VAL A 298 0.20 -7.43 14.52
C VAL A 298 1.66 -7.01 14.38
N ASP A 299 2.51 -7.45 15.30
CA ASP A 299 3.95 -7.29 15.20
C ASP A 299 4.54 -8.34 14.26
N PHE A 300 4.96 -7.89 13.07
CA PHE A 300 5.51 -8.75 12.03
C PHE A 300 6.99 -9.14 12.24
N ARG A 301 7.62 -8.72 13.34
CA ARG A 301 9.01 -9.11 13.62
C ARG A 301 9.17 -10.59 13.94
N ASN A 302 8.11 -11.28 14.32
CA ASN A 302 8.17 -12.70 14.68
C ASN A 302 6.78 -13.36 14.61
N VAL A 303 6.14 -13.34 13.45
CA VAL A 303 4.92 -14.12 13.22
C VAL A 303 5.33 -15.56 12.86
N ILE A 304 4.84 -16.52 13.61
CA ILE A 304 4.94 -17.95 13.28
C ILE A 304 3.88 -18.23 12.21
N ILE A 305 4.27 -18.91 11.13
CA ILE A 305 3.42 -19.19 9.99
C ILE A 305 2.66 -20.51 10.22
N ASP A 306 1.37 -20.50 9.97
CA ASP A 306 0.58 -21.74 9.98
C ASP A 306 1.13 -22.72 8.94
N PRO A 307 1.20 -24.03 9.26
CA PRO A 307 1.84 -25.03 8.39
C PRO A 307 1.33 -25.04 6.94
N GLU A 308 0.07 -24.75 6.73
CA GLU A 308 -0.55 -24.70 5.39
C GLU A 308 0.00 -23.58 4.49
N PHE A 309 0.62 -22.52 5.08
CA PHE A 309 1.20 -21.37 4.37
C PHE A 309 2.74 -21.38 4.41
N ALA A 310 3.34 -22.42 4.97
CA ALA A 310 4.77 -22.48 5.32
C ALA A 310 5.68 -23.07 4.21
N TRP A 311 5.10 -23.61 3.12
CA TRP A 311 5.87 -24.20 2.00
C TRP A 311 6.93 -25.23 2.47
N ASP A 312 6.50 -26.19 3.33
CA ASP A 312 7.33 -27.25 3.93
C ASP A 312 8.44 -26.78 4.89
N ASP A 313 8.55 -25.47 5.19
CA ASP A 313 9.44 -24.96 6.24
C ASP A 313 8.78 -25.07 7.62
N LYS A 314 9.19 -26.06 8.41
CA LYS A 314 8.66 -26.30 9.77
C LYS A 314 8.97 -25.18 10.77
N GLU A 315 9.91 -24.30 10.44
CA GLU A 315 10.29 -23.15 11.25
C GLU A 315 9.93 -21.81 10.59
N ALA A 316 9.00 -21.85 9.61
CA ALA A 316 8.58 -20.66 8.87
C ALA A 316 8.11 -19.56 9.82
N ARG A 317 8.74 -18.39 9.71
CA ARG A 317 8.38 -17.19 10.47
C ARG A 317 8.91 -15.94 9.81
N THR A 318 8.38 -14.80 10.22
CA THR A 318 8.88 -13.49 9.83
C THR A 318 10.00 -12.99 10.76
N GLY A 319 10.68 -11.95 10.36
CA GLY A 319 11.75 -11.28 11.12
C GLY A 319 11.72 -9.76 10.97
N PRO A 320 12.65 -9.04 11.65
CA PRO A 320 12.78 -7.60 11.54
C PRO A 320 12.91 -7.14 10.07
N ALA A 321 12.35 -5.95 9.79
CA ALA A 321 12.27 -5.41 8.44
C ALA A 321 13.65 -5.16 7.82
N CYS A 322 13.90 -5.81 6.65
CA CYS A 322 15.12 -5.66 5.86
C CYS A 322 14.81 -5.40 4.39
N HIS A 323 15.47 -4.40 3.79
CA HIS A 323 15.38 -4.10 2.36
C HIS A 323 16.60 -4.66 1.63
N GLY A 324 16.35 -5.28 0.48
CA GLY A 324 17.40 -5.82 -0.39
C GLY A 324 17.97 -4.78 -1.36
N VAL A 325 19.16 -5.03 -1.88
CA VAL A 325 19.77 -4.24 -2.96
C VAL A 325 18.83 -4.14 -4.16
N ALA A 326 18.09 -5.21 -4.48
CA ALA A 326 17.15 -5.25 -5.60
C ALA A 326 16.08 -4.14 -5.54
N PHE A 327 15.60 -3.78 -4.35
CA PHE A 327 14.68 -2.65 -4.17
C PHE A 327 15.31 -1.33 -4.60
N PHE A 328 16.53 -1.05 -4.17
CA PHE A 328 17.22 0.19 -4.50
C PHE A 328 17.73 0.24 -5.96
N SER A 329 17.72 -0.89 -6.66
CA SER A 329 18.06 -0.95 -8.08
C SER A 329 16.95 -0.43 -9.00
N GLY A 330 15.76 -0.15 -8.48
CA GLY A 330 14.63 0.41 -9.22
C GLY A 330 13.87 -0.63 -10.04
N THR A 331 12.97 -0.11 -10.90
CA THR A 331 12.11 -0.91 -11.80
C THR A 331 12.33 -0.50 -13.25
N LYS A 332 11.61 -1.15 -14.18
CA LYS A 332 11.55 -0.71 -15.59
C LYS A 332 10.96 0.70 -15.75
N GLU A 333 10.21 1.19 -14.76
CA GLU A 333 9.51 2.48 -14.79
C GLU A 333 10.33 3.66 -14.27
N GLY A 334 11.44 3.41 -13.61
CA GLY A 334 12.25 4.47 -13.04
C GLY A 334 13.65 4.02 -12.63
N PRO A 335 14.61 4.93 -12.69
CA PRO A 335 15.97 4.62 -12.33
C PRO A 335 16.06 4.30 -10.85
N GLY A 336 16.87 3.33 -10.53
CA GLY A 336 17.33 3.06 -9.19
C GLY A 336 18.79 3.44 -9.02
N MET A 337 19.45 2.71 -8.14
CA MET A 337 20.89 2.78 -7.92
C MET A 337 21.63 2.47 -9.23
N ASP A 338 22.70 3.22 -9.52
CA ASP A 338 23.57 2.93 -10.66
C ASP A 338 24.00 1.45 -10.67
N PRO A 339 23.98 0.74 -11.81
CA PRO A 339 24.29 -0.69 -11.88
C PRO A 339 25.65 -1.08 -11.30
N VAL A 340 26.67 -0.22 -11.42
CA VAL A 340 28.01 -0.46 -10.82
C VAL A 340 27.92 -0.37 -9.29
N VAL A 341 27.20 0.63 -8.78
CA VAL A 341 26.96 0.82 -7.34
C VAL A 341 26.12 -0.34 -6.80
N ALA A 342 25.09 -0.77 -7.52
CA ALA A 342 24.25 -1.93 -7.14
C ALA A 342 25.08 -3.23 -7.08
N THR A 343 26.00 -3.44 -8.04
CA THR A 343 26.91 -4.60 -8.05
C THR A 343 27.85 -4.57 -6.85
N LEU A 344 28.43 -3.39 -6.55
CA LEU A 344 29.26 -3.21 -5.36
C LEU A 344 28.49 -3.46 -4.06
N ALA A 345 27.29 -2.89 -3.95
CA ALA A 345 26.43 -3.07 -2.78
C ALA A 345 26.05 -4.55 -2.57
N THR A 346 25.75 -5.27 -3.66
CA THR A 346 25.49 -6.72 -3.64
C THR A 346 26.70 -7.50 -3.15
N THR A 347 27.90 -7.19 -3.66
CA THR A 347 29.14 -7.85 -3.25
C THR A 347 29.44 -7.62 -1.77
N LEU A 348 29.27 -6.38 -1.31
CA LEU A 348 29.45 -6.03 0.10
C LEU A 348 28.43 -6.74 0.99
N ALA A 349 27.14 -6.75 0.61
CA ALA A 349 26.10 -7.42 1.37
C ALA A 349 26.37 -8.93 1.52
N ARG A 350 26.81 -9.60 0.46
CA ARG A 350 27.21 -11.02 0.48
C ARG A 350 28.46 -11.27 1.33
N GLY A 351 29.45 -10.39 1.24
CA GLY A 351 30.66 -10.45 2.08
C GLY A 351 30.33 -10.32 3.57
N ILE A 352 29.45 -9.35 3.92
CA ILE A 352 28.98 -9.15 5.29
C ILE A 352 28.19 -10.38 5.77
N LYS A 353 27.26 -10.90 4.97
CA LYS A 353 26.53 -12.15 5.29
C LYS A 353 27.47 -13.28 5.62
N THR A 354 28.49 -13.49 4.78
CA THR A 354 29.49 -14.55 4.98
C THR A 354 30.27 -14.37 6.27
N ALA A 355 30.73 -13.14 6.54
CA ALA A 355 31.48 -12.81 7.75
C ALA A 355 30.62 -12.96 9.03
N GLU A 356 29.38 -12.46 9.02
CA GLU A 356 28.46 -12.59 10.16
C GLU A 356 28.12 -14.06 10.44
N LEU A 357 27.84 -14.87 9.40
CA LEU A 357 27.58 -16.30 9.55
C LEU A 357 28.81 -17.07 10.08
N ALA A 358 30.01 -16.72 9.62
CA ALA A 358 31.25 -17.29 10.17
C ALA A 358 31.44 -16.91 11.65
N LYS A 359 31.21 -15.64 12.01
CA LYS A 359 31.25 -15.17 13.40
C LYS A 359 30.20 -15.91 14.25
N ALA A 360 28.99 -16.10 13.74
CA ALA A 360 27.93 -16.80 14.48
C ALA A 360 28.33 -18.23 14.84
N LYS A 361 29.02 -18.97 13.94
CA LYS A 361 29.51 -20.33 14.20
C LYS A 361 30.50 -20.40 15.37
N LEU A 362 31.22 -19.33 15.64
CA LEU A 362 32.23 -19.22 16.71
C LEU A 362 31.66 -18.53 17.96
N SER A 363 30.41 -18.09 17.93
CA SER A 363 29.79 -17.32 19.04
C SER A 363 28.93 -18.22 19.93
N LYS A 364 28.68 -17.74 21.15
CA LYS A 364 27.74 -18.38 22.07
C LYS A 364 26.33 -18.38 21.45
N PRO A 365 25.46 -19.37 21.75
CA PRO A 365 24.12 -19.50 21.15
C PRO A 365 23.26 -18.22 21.20
N GLN A 366 23.34 -17.44 22.28
CA GLN A 366 22.58 -16.20 22.46
C GLN A 366 22.97 -15.11 21.44
N ILE A 367 24.24 -15.10 20.99
CA ILE A 367 24.76 -14.16 19.97
C ILE A 367 24.56 -14.74 18.58
N ALA A 368 24.75 -16.05 18.42
CA ALA A 368 24.63 -16.73 17.13
C ALA A 368 23.20 -16.74 16.61
N LYS A 369 22.23 -17.05 17.46
CA LYS A 369 20.82 -17.26 17.07
C LYS A 369 20.21 -16.07 16.32
N PRO A 370 20.28 -14.82 16.78
CA PRO A 370 19.71 -13.68 16.03
C PRO A 370 20.31 -13.51 14.63
N ILE A 371 21.63 -13.77 14.47
CA ILE A 371 22.31 -13.67 13.18
C ILE A 371 21.84 -14.78 12.24
N LEU A 372 21.82 -16.03 12.72
CA LEU A 372 21.37 -17.17 11.94
C LEU A 372 19.90 -17.02 11.53
N ASP A 373 19.04 -16.63 12.45
CA ASP A 373 17.63 -16.37 12.20
C ASP A 373 17.43 -15.28 11.15
N LYS A 374 18.15 -14.15 11.23
CA LYS A 374 18.10 -13.06 10.25
C LYS A 374 18.30 -13.59 8.82
N TYR A 375 19.41 -14.30 8.61
CA TYR A 375 19.75 -14.77 7.26
C TYR A 375 18.89 -15.97 6.80
N ARG A 376 18.40 -16.79 7.71
CA ARG A 376 17.42 -17.83 7.40
C ARG A 376 16.10 -17.23 6.94
N ILE A 377 15.54 -16.26 7.68
CA ILE A 377 14.26 -15.62 7.40
C ILE A 377 14.32 -14.78 6.11
N GLN A 378 15.41 -14.03 5.91
CA GLN A 378 15.58 -13.20 4.72
C GLN A 378 16.07 -14.00 3.49
N GLY A 379 16.46 -15.28 3.66
CA GLY A 379 16.76 -16.23 2.59
C GLY A 379 17.76 -15.69 1.56
N LYS A 380 17.31 -15.54 0.31
CA LYS A 380 18.14 -15.10 -0.83
C LYS A 380 18.39 -13.60 -0.90
N LYS A 381 17.77 -12.80 -0.06
CA LYS A 381 17.92 -11.35 -0.10
C LYS A 381 19.34 -10.90 0.19
N ASP A 382 19.91 -10.09 -0.70
CA ASP A 382 21.14 -9.34 -0.47
C ASP A 382 20.78 -8.08 0.33
N ILE A 383 20.92 -8.13 1.67
CA ILE A 383 20.41 -7.11 2.59
C ILE A 383 21.27 -5.84 2.50
N LEU A 384 20.65 -4.72 2.10
CA LEU A 384 21.28 -3.41 2.11
C LEU A 384 20.92 -2.62 3.37
N VAL A 385 19.63 -2.57 3.72
CA VAL A 385 19.10 -1.79 4.84
C VAL A 385 18.33 -2.70 5.80
N GLU A 386 18.79 -2.79 7.03
CA GLU A 386 18.08 -3.42 8.15
C GLU A 386 17.23 -2.34 8.85
N ALA A 387 16.10 -1.96 8.21
CA ALA A 387 15.28 -0.84 8.65
C ALA A 387 14.67 -1.04 10.05
N GLY A 388 14.39 -2.28 10.42
CA GLY A 388 13.91 -2.65 11.75
C GLY A 388 14.94 -2.43 12.87
N GLU A 389 16.23 -2.50 12.54
CA GLU A 389 17.36 -2.37 13.48
C GLU A 389 18.21 -1.12 13.27
N CYS A 390 17.81 -0.24 12.33
CA CYS A 390 18.51 1.01 12.00
C CYS A 390 19.95 0.81 11.54
N LYS A 391 20.19 -0.17 10.64
CA LYS A 391 21.52 -0.48 10.10
C LYS A 391 21.53 -0.40 8.57
N ILE A 392 22.66 -0.04 8.01
CA ILE A 392 22.98 -0.15 6.59
C ILE A 392 24.24 -0.99 6.44
N LEU A 393 24.20 -2.04 5.60
CA LEU A 393 25.33 -2.96 5.44
C LEU A 393 25.89 -3.43 6.78
N GLY A 394 25.00 -3.85 7.70
CA GLY A 394 25.35 -4.38 9.03
C GLY A 394 25.82 -3.35 10.05
N THR A 395 26.02 -2.07 9.69
CA THR A 395 26.49 -1.03 10.61
C THR A 395 25.43 0.00 10.99
N LYS A 396 25.43 0.42 12.26
CA LYS A 396 24.69 1.60 12.74
C LYS A 396 25.42 2.91 12.47
N ASP A 397 26.73 2.86 12.24
CA ASP A 397 27.55 4.03 11.96
C ASP A 397 27.54 4.37 10.46
N ILE A 398 26.46 5.01 10.05
CA ILE A 398 26.21 5.35 8.64
C ILE A 398 27.19 6.41 8.11
N LYS A 399 27.79 7.22 9.00
CA LYS A 399 28.78 8.25 8.60
C LYS A 399 30.00 7.61 7.94
N ASN A 400 30.39 6.43 8.41
CA ASN A 400 31.57 5.70 7.95
C ASN A 400 31.28 4.66 6.86
N LEU A 401 30.09 4.71 6.22
CA LEU A 401 29.84 3.87 5.05
C LEU A 401 30.89 4.10 3.98
N VAL A 402 31.47 3.02 3.48
CA VAL A 402 32.53 3.00 2.46
C VAL A 402 32.06 3.57 1.12
N ILE A 403 30.72 3.60 0.87
CA ILE A 403 30.16 4.14 -0.37
C ILE A 403 30.26 5.68 -0.37
N PRO A 404 30.95 6.30 -1.35
CA PRO A 404 31.09 7.75 -1.40
C PRO A 404 29.75 8.46 -1.63
N ASN A 405 29.61 9.70 -1.13
CA ASN A 405 28.37 10.49 -1.23
C ASN A 405 27.98 10.81 -2.70
N TRP A 406 28.95 10.90 -3.58
CA TRP A 406 28.74 11.19 -5.01
C TRP A 406 28.29 9.97 -5.81
N ALA A 407 28.44 8.76 -5.27
CA ALA A 407 28.15 7.52 -5.97
C ALA A 407 26.65 7.28 -6.14
N ASP A 408 25.83 7.75 -5.17
CA ASP A 408 24.38 7.55 -5.21
C ASP A 408 23.65 8.60 -4.35
N PRO A 409 22.60 9.27 -4.86
CA PRO A 409 21.81 10.24 -4.12
C PRO A 409 21.17 9.67 -2.84
N ALA A 410 20.76 8.39 -2.85
CA ALA A 410 20.16 7.75 -1.69
C ALA A 410 21.20 7.57 -0.56
N VAL A 411 22.43 7.20 -0.89
CA VAL A 411 23.54 7.12 0.09
C VAL A 411 23.82 8.48 0.70
N HIS A 412 23.87 9.53 -0.13
CA HIS A 412 24.04 10.90 0.35
C HIS A 412 22.94 11.28 1.34
N ALA A 413 21.70 10.94 1.01
CA ALA A 413 20.57 11.18 1.87
C ALA A 413 20.65 10.45 3.20
N PHE A 414 20.87 9.16 3.18
CA PHE A 414 21.02 8.38 4.41
C PHE A 414 22.07 8.97 5.34
N LYS A 415 23.24 9.34 4.79
CA LYS A 415 24.28 9.99 5.58
C LYS A 415 23.86 11.34 6.15
N LYS A 416 23.15 12.16 5.35
CA LYS A 416 22.62 13.46 5.77
C LYS A 416 21.56 13.30 6.87
N PHE A 417 20.60 12.39 6.68
CA PHE A 417 19.53 12.11 7.64
C PHE A 417 20.08 11.51 8.95
N HIS A 418 21.13 10.70 8.87
CA HIS A 418 21.82 10.21 10.04
C HIS A 418 22.58 11.31 10.78
N ALA A 419 23.29 12.17 10.03
CA ALA A 419 24.13 13.23 10.61
C ALA A 419 23.32 14.27 11.39
N ASN A 420 22.08 14.57 10.96
CA ASN A 420 21.18 15.52 11.62
C ASN A 420 20.21 14.85 12.62
N GLY A 421 20.33 13.54 12.82
CA GLY A 421 19.48 12.80 13.77
C GLY A 421 18.07 12.46 13.27
N SER A 422 17.73 12.78 12.01
CA SER A 422 16.38 12.58 11.46
C SER A 422 15.97 11.11 11.34
N LEU A 423 16.91 10.18 11.21
CA LEU A 423 16.62 8.75 11.23
C LEU A 423 16.27 8.23 12.63
N GLY A 424 16.83 8.85 13.69
CA GLY A 424 16.61 8.46 15.08
C GLY A 424 17.00 7.01 15.39
N ASN A 425 16.58 6.54 16.58
CA ASN A 425 16.86 5.19 17.07
C ASN A 425 15.68 4.22 16.92
N LYS A 426 14.55 4.69 16.41
CA LYS A 426 13.35 3.87 16.17
C LYS A 426 13.38 3.29 14.77
N PRO A 427 12.71 2.16 14.52
CA PRO A 427 12.64 1.55 13.20
C PRO A 427 12.34 2.58 12.09
N TRP A 428 12.97 2.40 10.93
CA TRP A 428 12.80 3.32 9.79
C TRP A 428 11.57 3.00 8.94
N THR A 429 10.95 1.84 9.17
CA THR A 429 9.68 1.40 8.57
C THR A 429 8.80 0.77 9.63
N PRO A 430 7.46 0.76 9.48
CA PRO A 430 6.57 0.10 10.43
C PRO A 430 6.82 -1.40 10.48
N GLN A 431 6.76 -1.97 11.68
CA GLN A 431 6.86 -3.41 11.90
C GLN A 431 5.60 -3.98 12.59
N THR A 432 4.82 -3.13 13.25
CA THR A 432 3.47 -3.47 13.71
C THR A 432 2.48 -2.90 12.70
N LEU A 433 1.62 -3.76 12.14
CA LEU A 433 0.74 -3.46 11.03
C LEU A 433 -0.73 -3.67 11.40
N PRO A 434 -1.63 -2.77 10.99
CA PRO A 434 -3.07 -2.95 11.10
C PRO A 434 -3.58 -3.89 10.01
N LEU A 435 -4.21 -4.98 10.40
CA LEU A 435 -4.93 -5.90 9.53
C LEU A 435 -6.42 -5.72 9.75
N GLN A 436 -7.15 -5.33 8.72
CA GLN A 436 -8.56 -4.98 8.82
C GLN A 436 -9.39 -5.75 7.78
N ILE A 437 -10.53 -6.27 8.22
CA ILE A 437 -11.58 -6.81 7.36
C ILE A 437 -12.86 -6.03 7.67
N ALA A 438 -13.57 -5.60 6.63
CA ALA A 438 -14.91 -5.06 6.74
C ALA A 438 -15.86 -5.89 5.86
N VAL A 439 -16.97 -6.35 6.40
CA VAL A 439 -18.01 -7.07 5.66
C VAL A 439 -19.19 -6.14 5.43
N ILE A 440 -19.59 -5.98 4.19
CA ILE A 440 -20.71 -5.14 3.74
C ILE A 440 -21.61 -6.06 2.92
N GLY A 441 -22.77 -6.43 3.49
CA GLY A 441 -23.64 -7.43 2.89
C GLY A 441 -22.94 -8.78 2.73
N ASN A 442 -22.78 -9.21 1.49
CA ASN A 442 -22.07 -10.44 1.11
C ASN A 442 -20.65 -10.20 0.55
N ILE A 443 -20.06 -9.02 0.84
CA ILE A 443 -18.72 -8.64 0.38
C ILE A 443 -17.80 -8.42 1.58
N ALA A 444 -16.61 -9.01 1.55
CA ALA A 444 -15.53 -8.71 2.48
C ALA A 444 -14.46 -7.84 1.82
N LEU A 445 -14.20 -6.66 2.39
CA LEU A 445 -13.05 -5.83 2.05
C LEU A 445 -11.87 -6.21 2.96
N VAL A 446 -10.76 -6.60 2.38
CA VAL A 446 -9.52 -6.96 3.08
C VAL A 446 -8.49 -5.86 2.88
N GLY A 447 -8.23 -5.07 3.90
CA GLY A 447 -7.33 -3.92 3.85
C GLY A 447 -5.88 -4.30 4.08
N VAL A 448 -5.08 -4.32 3.03
CA VAL A 448 -3.66 -4.70 3.07
C VAL A 448 -2.76 -3.48 3.24
N PRO A 449 -1.90 -3.43 4.26
CA PRO A 449 -1.02 -2.29 4.54
C PRO A 449 0.27 -2.33 3.69
N GLY A 450 0.13 -2.46 2.37
CA GLY A 450 1.28 -2.57 1.45
C GLY A 450 0.85 -2.83 0.01
N GLU A 451 1.83 -3.18 -0.81
CA GLU A 451 1.72 -3.46 -2.25
C GLU A 451 1.74 -4.97 -2.49
N ILE A 452 0.58 -5.59 -2.47
CA ILE A 452 0.47 -7.03 -2.71
C ILE A 452 0.50 -7.33 -4.22
N THR A 453 1.29 -8.35 -4.63
CA THR A 453 1.34 -8.80 -6.03
C THR A 453 0.08 -9.54 -6.43
N THR A 454 -0.11 -9.73 -7.73
CA THR A 454 -1.32 -10.35 -8.30
C THR A 454 -1.61 -11.72 -7.69
N ILE A 455 -0.66 -12.66 -7.75
CA ILE A 455 -0.85 -14.03 -7.21
C ILE A 455 -0.90 -14.03 -5.67
N ALA A 456 -0.10 -13.18 -5.02
CA ALA A 456 -0.18 -13.04 -3.56
C ALA A 456 -1.56 -12.55 -3.11
N GLY A 457 -2.15 -11.60 -3.84
CA GLY A 457 -3.51 -11.12 -3.61
C GLY A 457 -4.55 -12.21 -3.78
N GLN A 458 -4.47 -13.01 -4.84
CA GLN A 458 -5.37 -14.15 -5.08
C GLN A 458 -5.31 -15.19 -3.96
N ARG A 459 -4.09 -15.51 -3.46
CA ARG A 459 -3.92 -16.43 -2.32
C ARG A 459 -4.53 -15.88 -1.04
N LEU A 460 -4.32 -14.61 -0.75
CA LEU A 460 -4.91 -13.97 0.43
C LEU A 460 -6.44 -13.89 0.32
N GLN A 461 -6.95 -13.55 -0.86
CA GLN A 461 -8.38 -13.55 -1.18
C GLN A 461 -9.00 -14.92 -0.89
N LYS A 462 -8.38 -15.99 -1.41
CA LYS A 462 -8.82 -17.36 -1.16
C LYS A 462 -8.80 -17.71 0.33
N THR A 463 -7.74 -17.34 1.06
CA THR A 463 -7.62 -17.59 2.50
C THR A 463 -8.81 -17.02 3.29
N VAL A 464 -9.22 -15.79 2.99
CA VAL A 464 -10.36 -15.15 3.66
C VAL A 464 -11.68 -15.73 3.17
N ALA A 465 -11.81 -16.00 1.86
CA ALA A 465 -13.01 -16.60 1.28
C ALA A 465 -13.31 -18.00 1.84
N ASP A 466 -12.30 -18.83 2.05
CA ASP A 466 -12.45 -20.17 2.64
C ASP A 466 -13.06 -20.13 4.06
N VAL A 467 -12.85 -19.03 4.81
CA VAL A 467 -13.37 -18.85 6.17
C VAL A 467 -14.72 -18.16 6.18
N LEU A 468 -14.89 -17.07 5.42
CA LEU A 468 -16.09 -16.24 5.45
C LEU A 468 -17.18 -16.67 4.45
N GLY A 469 -16.83 -17.45 3.41
CA GLY A 469 -17.78 -17.96 2.44
C GLY A 469 -18.96 -18.73 3.07
N PRO A 470 -18.71 -19.69 4.00
CA PRO A 470 -19.80 -20.37 4.73
C PRO A 470 -20.71 -19.44 5.55
N ARG A 471 -20.31 -18.18 5.75
CA ARG A 471 -21.08 -17.13 6.45
C ARG A 471 -21.84 -16.21 5.48
N GLY A 472 -21.87 -16.53 4.19
CA GLY A 472 -22.60 -15.78 3.16
C GLY A 472 -21.78 -14.65 2.53
N VAL A 473 -20.45 -14.70 2.62
CA VAL A 473 -19.57 -13.80 1.86
C VAL A 473 -19.27 -14.43 0.50
N ASP A 474 -19.80 -13.83 -0.55
CA ASP A 474 -19.63 -14.30 -1.94
C ASP A 474 -18.41 -13.68 -2.61
N TYR A 475 -18.01 -12.48 -2.17
CA TYR A 475 -16.93 -11.72 -2.76
C TYR A 475 -15.93 -11.27 -1.68
N VAL A 476 -14.65 -11.51 -1.92
CA VAL A 476 -13.56 -10.96 -1.11
C VAL A 476 -12.73 -10.03 -1.98
N LEU A 477 -12.64 -8.76 -1.60
CA LEU A 477 -11.91 -7.73 -2.32
C LEU A 477 -10.65 -7.33 -1.56
N ILE A 478 -9.50 -7.61 -2.15
CA ILE A 478 -8.23 -7.11 -1.61
C ILE A 478 -8.13 -5.62 -1.94
N THR A 479 -7.92 -4.81 -0.91
CA THR A 479 -7.70 -3.37 -1.01
C THR A 479 -6.30 -3.04 -0.52
N SER A 480 -5.42 -2.65 -1.42
CA SER A 480 -4.02 -2.34 -1.12
C SER A 480 -3.85 -0.94 -0.51
N TYR A 481 -2.68 -0.66 0.05
CA TYR A 481 -2.29 0.65 0.63
C TYR A 481 -3.18 1.13 1.77
N CYS A 482 -3.67 0.20 2.60
CA CYS A 482 -4.66 0.48 3.65
C CYS A 482 -4.04 0.67 5.02
N ASN A 483 -4.44 1.75 5.72
CA ASN A 483 -4.18 2.06 7.13
C ASN A 483 -2.71 2.18 7.53
N ALA A 484 -1.78 1.60 6.78
CA ALA A 484 -0.33 1.67 6.93
C ALA A 484 0.36 1.30 5.62
N TYR A 485 1.71 1.38 5.62
CA TYR A 485 2.50 0.96 4.47
C TYR A 485 3.79 0.28 4.91
N CYS A 486 3.97 -0.98 4.51
CA CYS A 486 5.14 -1.79 4.86
C CYS A 486 6.01 -2.20 3.65
N GLY A 487 5.74 -1.67 2.46
CA GLY A 487 6.37 -2.10 1.21
C GLY A 487 5.58 -3.21 0.52
N TYR A 488 6.28 -4.15 -0.11
CA TYR A 488 5.67 -5.18 -0.95
C TYR A 488 5.32 -6.45 -0.19
N ILE A 489 4.37 -7.20 -0.75
CA ILE A 489 3.97 -8.53 -0.27
C ILE A 489 3.93 -9.44 -1.48
N THR A 490 5.00 -10.22 -1.66
CA THR A 490 5.14 -11.19 -2.74
C THR A 490 4.81 -12.61 -2.25
N THR A 491 4.54 -13.51 -3.17
CA THR A 491 4.52 -14.95 -2.83
C THR A 491 5.92 -15.43 -2.43
N TYR A 492 6.00 -16.59 -1.76
CA TYR A 492 7.28 -17.26 -1.48
C TYR A 492 8.09 -17.46 -2.77
N GLN A 493 7.43 -17.88 -3.86
CA GLN A 493 8.06 -18.13 -5.15
C GLN A 493 8.57 -16.85 -5.83
N GLU A 494 7.79 -15.81 -5.84
CA GLU A 494 8.18 -14.49 -6.37
C GLU A 494 9.36 -13.90 -5.59
N TYR A 495 9.35 -14.05 -4.26
CA TYR A 495 10.46 -13.64 -3.41
C TYR A 495 11.79 -14.26 -3.84
N GLN A 496 11.78 -15.54 -4.24
CA GLN A 496 13.00 -16.24 -4.67
C GLN A 496 13.64 -15.67 -5.95
N ALA A 497 12.90 -14.88 -6.73
CA ALA A 497 13.44 -14.18 -7.89
C ALA A 497 14.30 -12.98 -7.53
N GLN A 498 14.09 -12.39 -6.33
CA GLN A 498 14.73 -11.15 -5.85
C GLN A 498 14.67 -10.02 -6.89
N CYS A 499 13.49 -9.87 -7.54
CA CYS A 499 13.14 -8.66 -8.28
C CYS A 499 12.89 -7.51 -7.29
N TYR A 500 12.53 -6.33 -7.79
CA TYR A 500 12.24 -5.13 -6.99
C TYR A 500 11.26 -5.42 -5.84
N GLU A 501 10.15 -6.09 -6.14
CA GLU A 501 9.09 -6.44 -5.18
C GLU A 501 9.62 -7.39 -4.08
N GLY A 502 10.40 -8.40 -4.43
CA GLY A 502 11.06 -9.31 -3.48
C GLY A 502 12.09 -8.59 -2.61
N GLY A 503 12.83 -7.65 -3.19
CA GLY A 503 13.77 -6.78 -2.47
C GLY A 503 13.08 -5.91 -1.41
N HIS A 504 11.85 -5.48 -1.66
CA HIS A 504 11.03 -4.67 -0.75
C HIS A 504 10.00 -5.47 0.06
N THR A 505 9.95 -6.79 -0.02
CA THR A 505 9.17 -7.67 0.87
C THR A 505 9.95 -7.86 2.17
N VAL A 506 9.74 -6.96 3.14
CA VAL A 506 10.72 -6.66 4.19
C VAL A 506 10.83 -7.68 5.33
N PHE A 507 9.77 -8.45 5.61
CA PHE A 507 9.75 -9.37 6.75
C PHE A 507 10.28 -10.79 6.43
N GLY A 508 10.84 -10.99 5.24
CA GLY A 508 11.43 -12.24 4.79
C GLY A 508 10.54 -13.00 3.80
N GLU A 509 11.00 -14.20 3.40
CA GLU A 509 10.39 -14.99 2.32
C GLU A 509 8.99 -15.52 2.63
N HIS A 510 8.62 -15.62 3.90
CA HIS A 510 7.30 -16.04 4.36
C HIS A 510 6.36 -14.88 4.72
N THR A 511 6.62 -13.67 4.22
CA THR A 511 5.79 -12.48 4.51
C THR A 511 4.32 -12.71 4.14
N LEU A 512 4.01 -13.25 2.95
CA LEU A 512 2.62 -13.56 2.59
C LEU A 512 2.00 -14.60 3.51
N GLY A 513 2.74 -15.66 3.88
CA GLY A 513 2.26 -16.67 4.82
C GLY A 513 1.87 -16.09 6.18
N ALA A 514 2.61 -15.06 6.64
CA ALA A 514 2.25 -14.33 7.85
C ALA A 514 0.93 -13.54 7.70
N PHE A 515 0.74 -12.87 6.57
CA PHE A 515 -0.54 -12.21 6.27
C PHE A 515 -1.68 -13.22 6.19
N GLN A 516 -1.52 -14.34 5.49
CA GLN A 516 -2.53 -15.39 5.38
C GLN A 516 -2.88 -15.95 6.77
N THR A 517 -1.88 -16.32 7.59
CA THR A 517 -2.07 -16.80 8.97
C THR A 517 -2.91 -15.80 9.80
N LYS A 518 -2.55 -14.52 9.76
CA LYS A 518 -3.19 -13.52 10.61
C LYS A 518 -4.57 -13.10 10.10
N TYR A 519 -4.76 -12.96 8.79
CA TYR A 519 -6.08 -12.71 8.23
C TYR A 519 -7.03 -13.90 8.41
N LYS A 520 -6.53 -15.14 8.31
CA LYS A 520 -7.32 -16.33 8.64
C LYS A 520 -7.79 -16.29 10.08
N GLN A 521 -6.90 -15.98 11.04
CA GLN A 521 -7.25 -15.85 12.45
C GLN A 521 -8.29 -14.75 12.68
N LEU A 522 -8.12 -13.57 12.05
CA LEU A 522 -9.08 -12.47 12.12
C LEU A 522 -10.45 -12.88 11.52
N ALA A 523 -10.45 -13.51 10.36
CA ALA A 523 -11.67 -13.99 9.72
C ALA A 523 -12.40 -15.04 10.60
N ILE A 524 -11.67 -15.96 11.24
CA ILE A 524 -12.25 -16.94 12.18
C ILE A 524 -12.92 -16.23 13.37
N GLU A 525 -12.28 -15.22 13.96
CA GLU A 525 -12.92 -14.44 15.02
C GLU A 525 -14.20 -13.74 14.51
N MET A 526 -14.20 -13.24 13.29
CA MET A 526 -15.38 -12.61 12.69
C MET A 526 -16.51 -13.60 12.38
N THR A 527 -16.28 -14.91 12.39
CA THR A 527 -17.37 -15.89 12.32
C THR A 527 -18.18 -16.00 13.61
N LYS A 528 -17.66 -15.53 14.74
CA LYS A 528 -18.32 -15.52 16.03
C LYS A 528 -19.25 -14.31 16.17
N PRO A 529 -20.27 -14.37 17.06
CA PRO A 529 -21.00 -13.17 17.46
C PRO A 529 -20.04 -12.08 17.96
N PHE A 530 -20.35 -10.82 17.68
CA PHE A 530 -19.42 -9.71 17.94
C PHE A 530 -18.91 -9.66 19.39
N ASN A 531 -19.80 -9.90 20.35
CA ASN A 531 -19.47 -9.86 21.79
C ASN A 531 -18.64 -11.07 22.26
N ASP A 532 -18.58 -12.14 21.48
CA ASP A 532 -17.88 -13.39 21.83
C ASP A 532 -16.49 -13.46 21.18
N ARG A 533 -16.10 -12.42 20.41
CA ARG A 533 -14.82 -12.35 19.73
C ARG A 533 -13.69 -12.13 20.71
N GLN A 534 -12.67 -12.95 20.60
CA GLN A 534 -11.41 -12.66 21.27
C GLN A 534 -10.67 -11.59 20.48
N GLN A 535 -10.27 -10.53 21.15
CA GLN A 535 -9.32 -9.60 20.52
C GLN A 535 -8.05 -10.36 20.18
N LEU A 536 -7.71 -10.42 18.90
CA LEU A 536 -6.38 -10.82 18.49
C LEU A 536 -5.39 -9.89 19.20
N LYS A 537 -4.21 -10.43 19.53
CA LYS A 537 -3.16 -9.65 20.21
C LYS A 537 -3.02 -8.28 19.53
N ASN A 538 -3.30 -7.23 20.31
CA ASN A 538 -3.29 -5.87 19.81
C ASN A 538 -1.92 -5.23 20.12
N ASP A 539 -0.93 -5.53 19.27
CA ASP A 539 0.41 -4.97 19.38
C ASP A 539 0.37 -3.48 19.07
N GLN A 540 1.03 -2.66 19.88
CA GLN A 540 1.01 -1.21 19.65
C GLN A 540 2.07 -0.82 18.60
N PRO A 541 1.68 -0.08 17.52
CA PRO A 541 2.64 0.49 16.61
C PRO A 541 3.58 1.47 17.30
N THR A 542 4.81 1.59 16.78
CA THR A 542 5.79 2.55 17.30
C THR A 542 5.19 3.96 17.36
N SER A 543 5.28 4.59 18.53
CA SER A 543 4.90 5.99 18.73
C SER A 543 6.13 6.90 18.60
N PHE A 544 5.91 8.15 18.19
CA PHE A 544 6.94 9.18 18.06
C PHE A 544 6.49 10.40 18.85
N SER A 545 7.37 10.95 19.69
CA SER A 545 7.10 12.21 20.39
C SER A 545 7.28 13.40 19.45
N ASP A 546 6.75 14.56 19.82
CA ASP A 546 6.88 15.79 19.04
C ASP A 546 8.35 16.22 18.92
N GLU A 547 9.16 15.99 19.97
CA GLU A 547 10.60 16.21 19.92
C GLU A 547 11.27 15.33 18.86
N GLU A 548 10.90 14.04 18.78
CA GLU A 548 11.43 13.14 17.75
C GLU A 548 10.98 13.57 16.34
N LEU A 549 9.74 13.98 16.18
CA LEU A 549 9.22 14.46 14.89
C LEU A 549 9.88 15.78 14.47
N SER A 550 10.14 16.68 15.42
CA SER A 550 10.84 17.94 15.13
C SER A 550 12.25 17.69 14.60
N LYS A 551 12.98 16.70 15.14
CA LYS A 551 14.29 16.28 14.65
C LYS A 551 14.27 15.63 13.26
N ARG A 552 13.12 15.11 12.84
CA ARG A 552 12.92 14.47 11.52
C ARG A 552 12.59 15.45 10.40
N SER A 553 12.33 16.72 10.73
CA SER A 553 12.07 17.79 9.76
C SER A 553 13.36 18.60 9.51
N PHE A 554 13.60 18.98 8.24
CA PHE A 554 14.75 19.82 7.86
C PHE A 554 14.47 21.31 7.88
N ASN A 555 13.20 21.72 7.99
CA ASN A 555 12.82 23.12 7.93
C ASN A 555 12.71 23.71 9.36
N ILE A 556 13.57 24.67 9.69
CA ILE A 556 13.56 25.35 11.01
C ILE A 556 12.22 26.02 11.31
N ARG A 557 11.50 26.52 10.30
CA ARG A 557 10.15 27.10 10.47
C ARG A 557 9.12 26.02 10.80
N THR A 558 9.28 24.83 10.27
CA THR A 558 8.42 23.67 10.53
C THR A 558 8.63 23.14 11.96
N GLN A 559 9.84 23.16 12.48
CA GLN A 559 10.15 22.74 13.87
C GLN A 559 9.41 23.59 14.92
N LYS A 560 9.23 24.89 14.69
CA LYS A 560 8.50 25.78 15.63
C LYS A 560 6.98 25.57 15.62
N ARG A 561 6.41 25.06 14.54
CA ARG A 561 4.96 24.83 14.40
C ARG A 561 4.50 23.47 14.95
N LEU A 562 5.38 22.49 15.06
CA LEU A 562 5.04 21.17 15.63
C LEU A 562 4.53 21.26 17.08
N ILE A 563 5.08 22.21 17.86
CA ILE A 563 4.71 22.43 19.27
C ILE A 563 3.28 23.03 19.40
N GLN A 564 2.71 23.58 18.32
CA GLN A 564 1.39 24.26 18.34
C GLN A 564 0.23 23.43 17.75
N ILE A 565 0.50 22.24 17.20
CA ILE A 565 -0.51 21.45 16.48
C ILE A 565 -1.24 20.45 17.40
N ASP A 566 -0.68 20.15 18.57
CA ASP A 566 -1.27 19.19 19.52
C ASP A 566 -2.06 19.85 20.68
N ASP A 567 -2.09 21.18 20.74
CA ASP A 567 -3.00 21.95 21.61
C ASP A 567 -4.28 22.34 20.82
#